data_d87f9f5faf4d0acdbfc94fc3c3a8e0c3
#
_entry.id   d87f9f5faf4d0acdbfc94fc3c3a8e0c3
#
_cell.length_a   1.000
_cell.length_b   1.000
_cell.length_c   1.000
_cell.angle_alpha   90.00
_cell.angle_beta   90.00
_cell.angle_gamma   90.00
#
_symmetry.space_group_name_H-M   'P 1'
#
loop_
_entity.id
_entity.type
_entity.pdbx_description
1 polymer ?
#
loop_
_entity_poly.entity_id
_entity_poly.type
_entity_poly.pdbx_seq_one_letter_code
_entity_poly.pdbx_strand_id
1 'polypeptide(L)'
;MPRLPPSSTVVRVYAVLIAAALWGAVTGVLVRRAAFRLSVEPEEPWRRACESGHAFAAGLRGWLGPADCATCTTTAAPAGPAPRRGWAAPAVTAAGCAALAWATGPRPELAVWLLSAPLLVLLATVDVRVHRLPDHLTLPLAAAVPVLLGGVALLPGHAGSWKTALLGGLVLGGAYLVLFLINPNGLGFGDVKLALPLGVALGWYGWDVLFVGAFAGFLLGAAYGLGLIALRRAGRKTAIPFGPFMIAGAATGLLLGALAAGTA
;
A
#
# COMPACT_ATOMS: atom_id res chain seq x y z
N MET A 1 9.28 -6.52 38.58
CA MET A 1 8.59 -5.47 37.81
C MET A 1 7.11 -5.48 38.21
N PRO A 2 6.50 -4.39 38.66
CA PRO A 2 5.08 -4.36 38.99
C PRO A 2 4.26 -4.58 37.72
N ARG A 3 3.36 -5.54 37.74
CA ARG A 3 2.41 -5.76 36.64
C ARG A 3 1.44 -4.59 36.62
N LEU A 4 1.38 -3.89 35.47
CA LEU A 4 0.40 -2.82 35.29
C LEU A 4 -1.02 -3.38 35.46
N PRO A 5 -1.96 -2.62 36.03
CA PRO A 5 -3.33 -3.06 36.16
C PRO A 5 -3.94 -3.34 34.77
N PRO A 6 -4.80 -4.38 34.62
CA PRO A 6 -5.35 -4.82 33.33
C PRO A 6 -6.06 -3.70 32.55
N SER A 7 -6.63 -2.72 33.22
CA SER A 7 -7.24 -1.53 32.62
C SER A 7 -6.26 -0.67 31.81
N SER A 8 -5.00 -0.54 32.25
CA SER A 8 -4.01 0.28 31.56
C SER A 8 -3.51 -0.37 30.25
N THR A 9 -3.46 -1.69 30.18
CA THR A 9 -3.08 -2.42 28.97
C THR A 9 -4.17 -2.30 27.90
N VAL A 10 -5.43 -2.46 28.31
CA VAL A 10 -6.59 -2.32 27.42
C VAL A 10 -6.66 -0.90 26.82
N VAL A 11 -6.50 0.12 27.65
CA VAL A 11 -6.50 1.53 27.21
C VAL A 11 -5.37 1.78 26.21
N ARG A 12 -4.16 1.24 26.42
CA ARG A 12 -3.04 1.41 25.48
C ARG A 12 -3.32 0.76 24.13
N VAL A 13 -3.89 -0.43 24.10
CA VAL A 13 -4.24 -1.12 22.85
C VAL A 13 -5.24 -0.28 22.04
N TYR A 14 -6.34 0.18 22.66
CA TYR A 14 -7.29 1.03 21.97
C TYR A 14 -6.69 2.36 21.50
N ALA A 15 -5.82 2.98 22.30
CA ALA A 15 -5.13 4.22 21.91
C ALA A 15 -4.27 4.03 20.65
N VAL A 16 -3.51 2.94 20.55
CA VAL A 16 -2.69 2.60 19.36
C VAL A 16 -3.59 2.35 18.16
N LEU A 17 -4.68 1.61 18.31
CA LEU A 17 -5.63 1.33 17.22
C LEU A 17 -6.27 2.62 16.68
N ILE A 18 -6.75 3.48 17.58
CA ILE A 18 -7.37 4.76 17.21
C ILE A 18 -6.33 5.67 16.53
N ALA A 19 -5.13 5.78 17.08
CA ALA A 19 -4.05 6.57 16.49
C ALA A 19 -3.67 6.07 15.08
N ALA A 20 -3.56 4.75 14.89
CA ALA A 20 -3.27 4.13 13.59
C ALA A 20 -4.41 4.36 12.59
N ALA A 21 -5.67 4.23 13.01
CA ALA A 21 -6.83 4.50 12.15
C ALA A 21 -6.88 5.99 11.73
N LEU A 22 -6.65 6.91 12.66
CA LEU A 22 -6.60 8.35 12.38
C LEU A 22 -5.43 8.70 11.45
N TRP A 23 -4.25 8.13 11.71
CA TRP A 23 -3.09 8.26 10.81
C TRP A 23 -3.44 7.82 9.39
N GLY A 24 -4.03 6.63 9.24
CA GLY A 24 -4.46 6.08 7.95
C GLY A 24 -5.53 6.95 7.28
N ALA A 25 -6.52 7.45 8.02
CA ALA A 25 -7.56 8.34 7.49
C ALA A 25 -6.96 9.64 6.96
N VAL A 26 -6.13 10.32 7.76
CA VAL A 26 -5.48 11.59 7.41
C VAL A 26 -4.57 11.41 6.21
N THR A 27 -3.66 10.43 6.24
CA THR A 27 -2.73 10.17 5.14
C THR A 27 -3.45 9.70 3.88
N GLY A 28 -4.53 8.91 4.01
CA GLY A 28 -5.39 8.52 2.92
C GLY A 28 -6.09 9.71 2.21
N VAL A 29 -6.44 10.76 2.94
CA VAL A 29 -6.89 12.03 2.34
C VAL A 29 -5.74 12.76 1.65
N LEU A 30 -4.58 12.81 2.31
CA LEU A 30 -3.41 13.55 1.81
C LEU A 30 -2.86 12.98 0.49
N VAL A 31 -2.88 11.66 0.30
CA VAL A 31 -2.36 11.02 -0.93
C VAL A 31 -3.31 11.14 -2.13
N ARG A 32 -4.57 11.57 -1.95
CA ARG A 32 -5.56 11.67 -3.05
C ARG A 32 -5.12 12.60 -4.17
N ARG A 33 -4.55 13.76 -3.83
CA ARG A 33 -4.04 14.72 -4.82
C ARG A 33 -2.84 14.15 -5.57
N ALA A 34 -1.92 13.51 -4.86
CA ALA A 34 -0.79 12.81 -5.50
C ALA A 34 -1.28 11.72 -6.45
N ALA A 35 -2.27 10.92 -6.04
CA ALA A 35 -2.88 9.91 -6.90
C ALA A 35 -3.49 10.53 -8.19
N PHE A 36 -4.19 11.66 -8.07
CA PHE A 36 -4.74 12.37 -9.23
C PHE A 36 -3.63 12.87 -10.18
N ARG A 37 -2.57 13.46 -9.63
CA ARG A 37 -1.46 14.03 -10.43
C ARG A 37 -0.64 12.96 -11.13
N LEU A 38 -0.41 11.82 -10.48
CA LEU A 38 0.39 10.71 -11.00
C LEU A 38 -0.39 9.78 -11.94
N SER A 39 -1.72 9.88 -11.97
CA SER A 39 -2.57 9.07 -12.86
C SER A 39 -2.59 9.66 -14.27
N VAL A 40 -1.45 9.59 -14.97
CA VAL A 40 -1.24 10.03 -16.36
C VAL A 40 -0.56 8.91 -17.15
N GLU A 41 -0.72 8.92 -18.47
CA GLU A 41 -0.07 7.98 -19.38
C GLU A 41 1.48 8.04 -19.26
N PRO A 42 2.21 7.00 -19.67
CA PRO A 42 3.67 6.90 -19.45
C PRO A 42 4.50 8.07 -19.93
N GLU A 43 4.14 8.68 -21.04
CA GLU A 43 4.88 9.78 -21.68
C GLU A 43 4.31 11.15 -21.35
N GLU A 44 3.19 11.21 -20.62
CA GLU A 44 2.58 12.47 -20.25
C GLU A 44 3.20 13.06 -18.97
N PRO A 45 3.39 14.39 -18.93
CA PRO A 45 3.84 15.07 -17.73
C PRO A 45 2.77 15.00 -16.62
N TRP A 46 3.19 14.94 -15.38
CA TRP A 46 2.27 14.94 -14.24
C TRP A 46 1.33 16.15 -14.26
N ARG A 47 0.06 15.92 -13.91
CA ARG A 47 -0.94 16.99 -13.88
C ARG A 47 -0.52 18.12 -12.95
N ARG A 48 -0.48 19.34 -13.50
CA ARG A 48 -0.13 20.57 -12.78
C ARG A 48 -1.35 21.39 -12.38
N ALA A 49 -2.51 21.06 -12.91
CA ALA A 49 -3.78 21.75 -12.70
C ALA A 49 -4.92 20.73 -12.48
N CYS A 50 -6.04 21.19 -11.92
CA CYS A 50 -7.29 20.43 -11.86
C CYS A 50 -7.94 20.34 -13.26
N GLU A 51 -9.02 19.57 -13.37
CA GLU A 51 -9.75 19.38 -14.64
C GLU A 51 -10.31 20.71 -15.23
N SER A 52 -10.56 21.69 -14.36
CA SER A 52 -11.01 23.04 -14.77
C SER A 52 -9.84 24.01 -15.06
N GLY A 53 -8.59 23.54 -15.10
CA GLY A 53 -7.42 24.36 -15.44
C GLY A 53 -6.80 25.17 -14.30
N HIS A 54 -7.33 25.11 -13.06
CA HIS A 54 -6.73 25.82 -11.93
C HIS A 54 -5.44 25.13 -11.49
N ALA A 55 -4.32 25.88 -11.46
CA ALA A 55 -3.02 25.36 -11.10
C ALA A 55 -2.97 24.92 -9.61
N PHE A 56 -2.31 23.80 -9.35
CA PHE A 56 -1.99 23.39 -7.99
C PHE A 56 -0.87 24.24 -7.40
N ALA A 57 -0.89 24.43 -6.08
CA ALA A 57 0.16 25.15 -5.36
C ALA A 57 1.55 24.54 -5.62
N ALA A 58 2.60 25.33 -5.47
CA ALA A 58 3.97 24.84 -5.54
C ALA A 58 4.36 24.00 -4.30
N GLY A 59 5.37 23.15 -4.44
CA GLY A 59 5.94 22.35 -3.36
C GLY A 59 4.97 21.29 -2.81
N LEU A 60 5.17 20.87 -1.57
CA LEU A 60 4.41 19.79 -0.92
C LEU A 60 2.91 20.07 -0.85
N ARG A 61 2.49 21.32 -0.70
CA ARG A 61 1.07 21.71 -0.69
C ARG A 61 0.34 21.40 -2.00
N GLY A 62 1.07 21.35 -3.12
CA GLY A 62 0.51 20.95 -4.41
C GLY A 62 0.43 19.44 -4.61
N TRP A 63 1.08 18.65 -3.77
CA TRP A 63 1.08 17.18 -3.84
C TRP A 63 0.19 16.53 -2.78
N LEU A 64 0.13 17.12 -1.59
CA LEU A 64 -0.61 16.59 -0.46
C LEU A 64 -1.96 17.29 -0.31
N GLY A 65 -3.01 16.51 -0.06
CA GLY A 65 -4.35 17.02 0.20
C GLY A 65 -5.46 16.30 -0.58
N PRO A 66 -6.70 16.79 -0.44
CA PRO A 66 -7.84 16.28 -1.19
C PRO A 66 -7.64 16.50 -2.69
N ALA A 67 -8.22 15.64 -3.51
CA ALA A 67 -8.17 15.77 -4.97
C ALA A 67 -8.98 16.98 -5.49
N ASP A 68 -9.92 17.45 -4.66
CA ASP A 68 -10.82 18.55 -4.99
C ASP A 68 -10.05 19.89 -5.04
N CYS A 69 -10.36 20.71 -6.03
CA CYS A 69 -9.78 22.04 -6.17
C CYS A 69 -10.58 23.04 -5.32
N ALA A 70 -9.90 23.78 -4.43
CA ALA A 70 -10.54 24.78 -3.57
C ALA A 70 -11.29 25.85 -4.38
N THR A 71 -10.74 26.28 -5.52
CA THR A 71 -11.36 27.28 -6.41
C THR A 71 -12.63 26.72 -7.06
N CYS A 72 -12.63 25.44 -7.47
CA CYS A 72 -13.82 24.82 -8.05
C CYS A 72 -14.95 24.62 -7.03
N THR A 73 -14.62 24.44 -5.76
CA THR A 73 -15.64 24.26 -4.69
C THR A 73 -16.28 25.57 -4.25
N THR A 74 -15.60 26.70 -4.44
CA THR A 74 -16.12 28.03 -4.09
C THR A 74 -16.93 28.70 -5.18
N THR A 75 -16.63 28.41 -6.45
CA THR A 75 -17.43 28.83 -7.61
C THR A 75 -18.55 27.81 -7.82
N ALA A 76 -19.74 28.10 -7.31
CA ALA A 76 -20.93 27.26 -7.41
C ALA A 76 -21.40 27.05 -8.86
N ALA A 77 -20.63 26.33 -9.66
CA ALA A 77 -21.17 25.61 -10.80
C ALA A 77 -21.90 24.35 -10.25
N PRO A 78 -23.09 23.98 -10.76
CA PRO A 78 -23.76 22.77 -10.30
C PRO A 78 -22.82 21.60 -10.56
N ALA A 79 -22.22 21.11 -9.51
CA ALA A 79 -21.33 19.97 -9.54
C ALA A 79 -22.13 18.79 -10.10
N GLY A 80 -21.67 18.23 -11.19
CA GLY A 80 -22.05 16.88 -11.55
C GLY A 80 -21.92 15.97 -10.32
N PRO A 81 -22.57 14.80 -10.26
CA PRO A 81 -22.62 13.98 -9.07
C PRO A 81 -21.20 13.78 -8.51
N ALA A 82 -20.99 14.28 -7.30
CA ALA A 82 -19.71 14.23 -6.60
C ALA A 82 -19.15 12.80 -6.72
N PRO A 83 -17.90 12.62 -7.09
CA PRO A 83 -17.35 11.29 -7.31
C PRO A 83 -17.47 10.49 -6.00
N ARG A 84 -18.41 9.55 -5.96
CA ARG A 84 -18.70 8.66 -4.81
C ARG A 84 -17.47 7.90 -4.29
N ARG A 85 -16.35 7.96 -5.03
CA ARG A 85 -15.08 7.30 -4.71
C ARG A 85 -14.11 8.13 -3.86
N GLY A 86 -14.46 9.34 -3.46
CA GLY A 86 -13.59 10.19 -2.64
C GLY A 86 -13.19 9.58 -1.27
N TRP A 87 -14.02 8.70 -0.71
CA TRP A 87 -13.82 8.08 0.59
C TRP A 87 -13.06 6.74 0.55
N ALA A 88 -12.88 6.14 -0.61
CA ALA A 88 -12.26 4.81 -0.71
C ALA A 88 -10.82 4.79 -0.19
N ALA A 89 -9.96 5.72 -0.64
CA ALA A 89 -8.58 5.75 -0.21
C ALA A 89 -8.43 6.03 1.31
N PRO A 90 -9.08 7.05 1.90
CA PRO A 90 -9.06 7.26 3.35
C PRO A 90 -9.58 6.05 4.14
N ALA A 91 -10.69 5.45 3.71
CA ALA A 91 -11.28 4.30 4.39
C ALA A 91 -10.39 3.07 4.33
N VAL A 92 -9.84 2.74 3.15
CA VAL A 92 -8.93 1.60 2.97
C VAL A 92 -7.64 1.81 3.76
N THR A 93 -7.06 3.02 3.74
CA THR A 93 -5.83 3.30 4.50
C THR A 93 -6.10 3.25 6.00
N ALA A 94 -7.21 3.81 6.48
CA ALA A 94 -7.58 3.75 7.90
C ALA A 94 -7.80 2.31 8.37
N ALA A 95 -8.58 1.53 7.63
CA ALA A 95 -8.84 0.12 7.95
C ALA A 95 -7.56 -0.72 7.91
N GLY A 96 -6.71 -0.53 6.90
CA GLY A 96 -5.42 -1.20 6.78
C GLY A 96 -4.47 -0.87 7.93
N CYS A 97 -4.33 0.41 8.28
CA CYS A 97 -3.51 0.84 9.42
C CYS A 97 -4.03 0.30 10.75
N ALA A 98 -5.35 0.30 10.96
CA ALA A 98 -5.97 -0.27 12.16
C ALA A 98 -5.75 -1.79 12.25
N ALA A 99 -5.94 -2.51 11.14
CA ALA A 99 -5.70 -3.96 11.08
C ALA A 99 -4.23 -4.31 11.35
N LEU A 100 -3.29 -3.56 10.75
CA LEU A 100 -1.85 -3.73 11.00
C LEU A 100 -1.50 -3.45 12.46
N ALA A 101 -2.06 -2.38 13.06
CA ALA A 101 -1.85 -2.07 14.46
C ALA A 101 -2.43 -3.14 15.39
N TRP A 102 -3.60 -3.68 15.05
CA TRP A 102 -4.22 -4.78 15.80
C TRP A 102 -3.37 -6.05 15.76
N ALA A 103 -2.89 -6.44 14.58
CA ALA A 103 -2.10 -7.65 14.41
C ALA A 103 -0.68 -7.52 14.97
N THR A 104 -0.03 -6.36 14.77
CA THR A 104 1.37 -6.14 15.19
C THR A 104 1.46 -5.81 16.68
N GLY A 105 0.44 -5.13 17.24
CA GLY A 105 0.53 -4.61 18.60
C GLY A 105 1.61 -3.51 18.74
N PRO A 106 2.15 -3.27 19.95
CA PRO A 106 3.10 -2.18 20.21
C PRO A 106 4.55 -2.52 19.80
N ARG A 107 4.75 -3.35 18.79
CA ARG A 107 6.09 -3.73 18.31
C ARG A 107 6.67 -2.64 17.40
N PRO A 108 8.02 -2.44 17.39
CA PRO A 108 8.64 -1.33 16.68
C PRO A 108 8.44 -1.38 15.15
N GLU A 109 8.29 -2.57 14.55
CA GLU A 109 8.00 -2.72 13.12
C GLU A 109 6.65 -2.13 12.70
N LEU A 110 5.72 -1.90 13.63
CA LEU A 110 4.45 -1.22 13.34
C LEU A 110 4.66 0.14 12.68
N ALA A 111 5.69 0.88 13.10
CA ALA A 111 6.00 2.18 12.50
C ALA A 111 6.30 2.05 11.00
N VAL A 112 7.02 1.01 10.59
CA VAL A 112 7.35 0.76 9.18
C VAL A 112 6.08 0.44 8.38
N TRP A 113 5.18 -0.37 8.95
CA TRP A 113 3.90 -0.70 8.31
C TRP A 113 3.01 0.52 8.14
N LEU A 114 2.88 1.36 9.18
CA LEU A 114 2.07 2.59 9.15
C LEU A 114 2.63 3.65 8.19
N LEU A 115 3.94 3.75 8.04
CA LEU A 115 4.57 4.65 7.07
C LEU A 115 4.41 4.15 5.64
N SER A 116 4.47 2.84 5.42
CA SER A 116 4.38 2.23 4.10
C SER A 116 2.94 2.17 3.57
N ALA A 117 1.93 1.98 4.44
CA ALA A 117 0.54 1.78 4.05
C ALA A 117 -0.03 2.90 3.15
N PRO A 118 0.14 4.21 3.45
CA PRO A 118 -0.37 5.28 2.58
C PRO A 118 0.27 5.27 1.18
N LEU A 119 1.57 4.97 1.10
CA LEU A 119 2.30 4.88 -0.17
C LEU A 119 1.83 3.69 -1.00
N LEU A 120 1.57 2.56 -0.37
CA LEU A 120 1.03 1.37 -1.04
C LEU A 120 -0.39 1.61 -1.54
N VAL A 121 -1.24 2.31 -0.77
CA VAL A 121 -2.59 2.70 -1.23
C VAL A 121 -2.51 3.72 -2.38
N LEU A 122 -1.56 4.65 -2.34
CA LEU A 122 -1.28 5.57 -3.44
C LEU A 122 -0.90 4.79 -4.72
N LEU A 123 0.07 3.87 -4.62
CA LEU A 123 0.52 3.03 -5.74
C LEU A 123 -0.64 2.19 -6.30
N ALA A 124 -1.42 1.53 -5.44
CA ALA A 124 -2.60 0.77 -5.86
C ALA A 124 -3.63 1.66 -6.58
N THR A 125 -3.84 2.90 -6.10
CA THR A 125 -4.79 3.84 -6.71
C THR A 125 -4.32 4.30 -8.09
N VAL A 126 -3.04 4.54 -8.27
CA VAL A 126 -2.46 4.93 -9.57
C VAL A 126 -2.52 3.74 -10.53
N ASP A 127 -2.14 2.55 -10.07
CA ASP A 127 -2.15 1.33 -10.88
C ASP A 127 -3.56 0.97 -11.39
N VAL A 128 -4.58 1.08 -10.54
CA VAL A 128 -5.99 0.88 -10.96
C VAL A 128 -6.43 1.85 -12.06
N ARG A 129 -5.84 3.05 -12.12
CA ARG A 129 -6.26 4.10 -13.06
C ARG A 129 -5.53 4.05 -14.40
N VAL A 130 -4.22 3.79 -14.34
CA VAL A 130 -3.35 3.93 -15.52
C VAL A 130 -2.43 2.72 -15.73
N HIS A 131 -2.64 1.61 -15.00
CA HIS A 131 -1.85 0.38 -15.08
C HIS A 131 -0.34 0.64 -15.00
N ARG A 132 0.05 1.53 -14.07
CA ARG A 132 1.42 2.01 -13.94
C ARG A 132 1.81 2.19 -12.48
N LEU A 133 3.03 1.78 -12.16
CA LEU A 133 3.67 1.98 -10.86
C LEU A 133 4.83 2.97 -11.01
N PRO A 134 4.68 4.24 -10.58
CA PRO A 134 5.70 5.27 -10.78
C PRO A 134 7.00 4.96 -10.04
N ASP A 135 8.14 5.03 -10.74
CA ASP A 135 9.47 4.75 -10.19
C ASP A 135 9.84 5.66 -9.01
N HIS A 136 9.39 6.91 -9.05
CA HIS A 136 9.61 7.90 -7.98
C HIS A 136 8.96 7.52 -6.65
N LEU A 137 8.05 6.53 -6.63
CA LEU A 137 7.45 5.99 -5.43
C LEU A 137 7.95 4.57 -5.13
N THR A 138 8.03 3.71 -6.15
CA THR A 138 8.43 2.30 -5.96
C THR A 138 9.88 2.15 -5.55
N LEU A 139 10.81 2.89 -6.17
CA LEU A 139 12.23 2.80 -5.85
C LEU A 139 12.59 3.33 -4.45
N PRO A 140 12.11 4.52 -4.03
CA PRO A 140 12.29 4.96 -2.64
C PRO A 140 11.67 4.00 -1.62
N LEU A 141 10.49 3.43 -1.91
CA LEU A 141 9.87 2.44 -1.04
C LEU A 141 10.72 1.16 -0.94
N ALA A 142 11.27 0.68 -2.07
CA ALA A 142 12.15 -0.48 -2.11
C ALA A 142 13.44 -0.28 -1.31
N ALA A 143 13.94 0.95 -1.23
CA ALA A 143 15.09 1.30 -0.40
C ALA A 143 14.72 1.54 1.07
N ALA A 144 13.61 2.25 1.32
CA ALA A 144 13.21 2.67 2.66
C ALA A 144 12.80 1.48 3.55
N VAL A 145 12.03 0.52 3.02
CA VAL A 145 11.53 -0.61 3.82
C VAL A 145 12.68 -1.44 4.42
N PRO A 146 13.68 -1.91 3.66
CA PRO A 146 14.79 -2.65 4.26
C PRO A 146 15.64 -1.81 5.20
N VAL A 147 15.84 -0.52 4.93
CA VAL A 147 16.62 0.39 5.81
C VAL A 147 15.88 0.59 7.14
N LEU A 148 14.58 0.87 7.10
CA LEU A 148 13.77 1.05 8.30
C LEU A 148 13.69 -0.23 9.14
N LEU A 149 13.49 -1.39 8.50
CA LEU A 149 13.49 -2.68 9.21
C LEU A 149 14.87 -3.03 9.75
N GLY A 150 15.95 -2.61 9.08
CA GLY A 150 17.32 -2.69 9.63
C GLY A 150 17.46 -1.90 10.92
N GLY A 151 16.91 -0.69 10.96
CA GLY A 151 16.84 0.12 12.19
C GLY A 151 15.97 -0.54 13.27
N VAL A 152 14.82 -1.10 12.89
CA VAL A 152 13.95 -1.85 13.81
C VAL A 152 14.65 -3.07 14.39
N ALA A 153 15.46 -3.78 13.62
CA ALA A 153 16.20 -4.95 14.09
C ALA A 153 17.23 -4.65 15.20
N LEU A 154 17.58 -3.38 15.38
CA LEU A 154 18.46 -2.91 16.47
C LEU A 154 17.67 -2.60 17.76
N LEU A 155 16.35 -2.56 17.69
CA LEU A 155 15.47 -2.25 18.83
C LEU A 155 15.00 -3.54 19.52
N PRO A 156 14.84 -3.54 20.86
CA PRO A 156 14.26 -4.69 21.56
C PRO A 156 12.77 -4.85 21.23
N GLY A 157 12.29 -6.09 21.27
CA GLY A 157 10.86 -6.40 21.15
C GLY A 157 10.34 -6.47 19.71
N HIS A 158 11.20 -6.45 18.69
CA HIS A 158 10.80 -6.77 17.31
C HIS A 158 10.55 -8.28 17.17
N ALA A 159 9.65 -8.65 16.26
CA ALA A 159 9.26 -10.06 16.08
C ALA A 159 9.91 -10.74 14.87
N GLY A 160 10.51 -9.99 13.97
CA GLY A 160 11.02 -10.53 12.71
C GLY A 160 12.54 -10.60 12.62
N SER A 161 13.03 -10.99 11.44
CA SER A 161 14.44 -11.09 11.14
C SER A 161 14.82 -10.27 9.90
N TRP A 162 15.79 -9.38 10.04
CA TRP A 162 16.27 -8.56 8.92
C TRP A 162 16.94 -9.38 7.81
N LYS A 163 17.61 -10.47 8.18
CA LYS A 163 18.23 -11.37 7.18
C LYS A 163 17.18 -12.01 6.29
N THR A 164 16.15 -12.59 6.88
CA THR A 164 15.05 -13.20 6.11
C THR A 164 14.25 -12.15 5.35
N ALA A 165 14.12 -10.93 5.86
CA ALA A 165 13.49 -9.80 5.15
C ALA A 165 14.25 -9.47 3.86
N LEU A 166 15.56 -9.26 3.92
CA LEU A 166 16.37 -8.97 2.72
C LEU A 166 16.32 -10.11 1.70
N LEU A 167 16.49 -11.35 2.15
CA LEU A 167 16.39 -12.52 1.27
C LEU A 167 14.97 -12.64 0.67
N GLY A 168 13.93 -12.36 1.44
CA GLY A 168 12.55 -12.34 0.96
C GLY A 168 12.33 -11.33 -0.16
N GLY A 169 12.90 -10.14 -0.03
CA GLY A 169 12.89 -9.12 -1.10
C GLY A 169 13.58 -9.60 -2.37
N LEU A 170 14.78 -10.20 -2.24
CA LEU A 170 15.53 -10.73 -3.38
C LEU A 170 14.79 -11.90 -4.05
N VAL A 171 14.26 -12.83 -3.26
CA VAL A 171 13.54 -14.00 -3.78
C VAL A 171 12.25 -13.60 -4.47
N LEU A 172 11.42 -12.75 -3.85
CA LEU A 172 10.17 -12.32 -4.46
C LEU A 172 10.42 -11.43 -5.67
N GLY A 173 11.31 -10.44 -5.57
CA GLY A 173 11.71 -9.60 -6.69
C GLY A 173 12.31 -10.39 -7.83
N GLY A 174 13.18 -11.38 -7.54
CA GLY A 174 13.76 -12.29 -8.53
C GLY A 174 12.70 -13.18 -9.20
N ALA A 175 11.74 -13.71 -8.43
CA ALA A 175 10.63 -14.50 -8.98
C ALA A 175 9.78 -13.67 -9.95
N TYR A 176 9.43 -12.43 -9.57
CA TYR A 176 8.69 -11.51 -10.45
C TYR A 176 9.50 -11.08 -11.67
N LEU A 177 10.83 -10.92 -11.53
CA LEU A 177 11.70 -10.63 -12.66
C LEU A 177 11.71 -11.81 -13.67
N VAL A 178 11.79 -13.04 -13.17
CA VAL A 178 11.72 -14.23 -14.02
C VAL A 178 10.36 -14.31 -14.74
N LEU A 179 9.25 -14.06 -14.03
CA LEU A 179 7.92 -14.01 -14.64
C LEU A 179 7.81 -12.92 -15.71
N PHE A 180 8.37 -11.74 -15.44
CA PHE A 180 8.43 -10.65 -16.42
C PHE A 180 9.25 -11.05 -17.66
N LEU A 181 10.39 -11.68 -17.50
CA LEU A 181 11.23 -12.13 -18.62
C LEU A 181 10.54 -13.21 -19.46
N ILE A 182 9.73 -14.09 -18.83
CA ILE A 182 8.95 -15.11 -19.55
C ILE A 182 7.79 -14.48 -20.34
N ASN A 183 7.10 -13.49 -19.76
CA ASN A 183 5.93 -12.84 -20.37
C ASN A 183 5.89 -11.34 -20.08
N PRO A 184 6.67 -10.50 -20.79
CA PRO A 184 6.71 -9.04 -20.57
C PRO A 184 5.38 -8.33 -20.83
N ASN A 185 4.51 -8.95 -21.64
CA ASN A 185 3.17 -8.38 -21.93
C ASN A 185 2.12 -8.74 -20.87
N GLY A 186 2.41 -9.71 -20.02
CA GLY A 186 1.50 -10.18 -18.99
C GLY A 186 1.78 -9.62 -17.61
N LEU A 187 2.99 -9.14 -17.35
CA LEU A 187 3.43 -8.59 -16.07
C LEU A 187 4.23 -7.31 -16.32
N GLY A 188 3.88 -6.22 -15.65
CA GLY A 188 4.61 -4.95 -15.75
C GLY A 188 5.97 -4.99 -15.02
N PHE A 189 6.98 -4.31 -15.54
CA PHE A 189 8.25 -4.13 -14.81
C PHE A 189 8.08 -3.35 -13.49
N GLY A 190 7.00 -2.57 -13.37
CA GLY A 190 6.60 -1.93 -12.14
C GLY A 190 6.29 -2.92 -11.01
N ASP A 191 5.67 -4.07 -11.36
CA ASP A 191 5.34 -5.14 -10.39
C ASP A 191 6.61 -5.81 -9.86
N VAL A 192 7.65 -5.97 -10.70
CA VAL A 192 8.97 -6.45 -10.27
C VAL A 192 9.58 -5.52 -9.21
N LYS A 193 9.48 -4.20 -9.43
CA LYS A 193 9.99 -3.20 -8.46
C LYS A 193 9.17 -3.20 -7.18
N LEU A 194 7.85 -3.35 -7.28
CA LEU A 194 6.95 -3.44 -6.13
C LEU A 194 7.16 -4.73 -5.33
N ALA A 195 7.51 -5.84 -6.00
CA ALA A 195 7.79 -7.11 -5.35
C ALA A 195 8.97 -7.03 -4.36
N LEU A 196 9.96 -6.16 -4.61
CA LEU A 196 11.10 -5.97 -3.71
C LEU A 196 10.67 -5.54 -2.29
N PRO A 197 10.02 -4.38 -2.08
CA PRO A 197 9.63 -3.94 -0.75
C PRO A 197 8.58 -4.84 -0.12
N LEU A 198 7.66 -5.43 -0.91
CA LEU A 198 6.68 -6.38 -0.39
C LEU A 198 7.33 -7.69 0.06
N GLY A 199 8.32 -8.19 -0.69
CA GLY A 199 9.10 -9.36 -0.30
C GLY A 199 9.93 -9.13 0.96
N VAL A 200 10.51 -7.94 1.12
CA VAL A 200 11.21 -7.54 2.35
C VAL A 200 10.23 -7.52 3.53
N ALA A 201 9.06 -6.93 3.36
CA ALA A 201 8.05 -6.84 4.41
C ALA A 201 7.52 -8.22 4.84
N LEU A 202 7.18 -9.08 3.89
CA LEU A 202 6.70 -10.45 4.16
C LEU A 202 7.81 -11.32 4.76
N GLY A 203 9.02 -11.26 4.20
CA GLY A 203 10.18 -12.01 4.67
C GLY A 203 10.61 -11.62 6.09
N TRP A 204 10.19 -10.46 6.60
CA TRP A 204 10.41 -10.06 7.99
C TRP A 204 9.87 -11.09 8.98
N TYR A 205 8.68 -11.64 8.71
CA TYR A 205 8.06 -12.68 9.53
C TYR A 205 8.39 -14.12 9.12
N GLY A 206 9.19 -14.31 8.07
CA GLY A 206 9.68 -15.62 7.64
C GLY A 206 9.16 -16.09 6.28
N TRP A 207 9.63 -17.28 5.88
CA TRP A 207 9.36 -17.84 4.55
C TRP A 207 7.90 -18.21 4.33
N ASP A 208 7.25 -18.78 5.33
CA ASP A 208 5.84 -19.17 5.24
C ASP A 208 4.96 -17.95 4.96
N VAL A 209 5.23 -16.84 5.65
CA VAL A 209 4.53 -15.57 5.46
C VAL A 209 4.78 -15.00 4.07
N LEU A 210 6.03 -15.10 3.58
CA LEU A 210 6.38 -14.68 2.22
C LEU A 210 5.58 -15.43 1.19
N PHE A 211 5.54 -16.76 1.25
CA PHE A 211 4.82 -17.58 0.28
C PHE A 211 3.31 -17.41 0.39
N VAL A 212 2.75 -17.37 1.60
CA VAL A 212 1.31 -17.17 1.80
C VAL A 212 0.88 -15.80 1.28
N GLY A 213 1.61 -14.72 1.57
CA GLY A 213 1.29 -13.38 1.10
C GLY A 213 1.41 -13.24 -0.41
N ALA A 214 2.49 -13.77 -1.01
CA ALA A 214 2.68 -13.76 -2.46
C ALA A 214 1.59 -14.57 -3.17
N PHE A 215 1.30 -15.79 -2.69
CA PHE A 215 0.26 -16.65 -3.26
C PHE A 215 -1.14 -16.03 -3.11
N ALA A 216 -1.45 -15.40 -1.98
CA ALA A 216 -2.71 -14.70 -1.77
C ALA A 216 -2.89 -13.58 -2.81
N GLY A 217 -1.84 -12.83 -3.15
CA GLY A 217 -1.87 -11.82 -4.21
C GLY A 217 -2.23 -12.40 -5.57
N PHE A 218 -1.59 -13.50 -5.97
CA PHE A 218 -1.91 -14.22 -7.22
C PHE A 218 -3.34 -14.76 -7.20
N LEU A 219 -3.77 -15.36 -6.10
CA LEU A 219 -5.12 -15.93 -5.98
C LEU A 219 -6.20 -14.84 -6.08
N LEU A 220 -6.00 -13.70 -5.41
CA LEU A 220 -6.92 -12.56 -5.49
C LEU A 220 -7.00 -12.00 -6.92
N GLY A 221 -5.86 -11.83 -7.59
CA GLY A 221 -5.81 -11.36 -8.97
C GLY A 221 -6.48 -12.36 -9.94
N ALA A 222 -6.21 -13.64 -9.79
CA ALA A 222 -6.82 -14.70 -10.59
C ALA A 222 -8.34 -14.77 -10.36
N ALA A 223 -8.80 -14.73 -9.10
CA ALA A 223 -10.23 -14.75 -8.76
C ALA A 223 -10.96 -13.53 -9.36
N TYR A 224 -10.36 -12.34 -9.27
CA TYR A 224 -10.90 -11.12 -9.87
C TYR A 224 -10.98 -11.24 -11.40
N GLY A 225 -9.89 -11.68 -12.06
CA GLY A 225 -9.84 -11.84 -13.51
C GLY A 225 -10.85 -12.86 -14.03
N LEU A 226 -10.92 -14.04 -13.39
CA LEU A 226 -11.91 -15.07 -13.70
C LEU A 226 -13.34 -14.57 -13.47
N GLY A 227 -13.58 -13.83 -12.38
CA GLY A 227 -14.87 -13.22 -12.09
C GLY A 227 -15.32 -12.26 -13.20
N LEU A 228 -14.41 -11.39 -13.69
CA LEU A 228 -14.72 -10.49 -14.81
C LEU A 228 -15.05 -11.24 -16.10
N ILE A 229 -14.33 -12.34 -16.41
CA ILE A 229 -14.59 -13.18 -17.58
C ILE A 229 -15.94 -13.87 -17.43
N ALA A 230 -16.24 -14.47 -16.27
CA ALA A 230 -17.50 -15.15 -16.00
C ALA A 230 -18.71 -14.20 -16.12
N LEU A 231 -18.55 -12.94 -15.65
CA LEU A 231 -19.55 -11.89 -15.78
C LEU A 231 -19.59 -11.24 -17.19
N ARG A 232 -18.81 -11.73 -18.15
CA ARG A 232 -18.68 -11.18 -19.50
C ARG A 232 -18.30 -9.69 -19.56
N ARG A 233 -17.64 -9.19 -18.50
CA ARG A 233 -17.21 -7.79 -18.41
C ARG A 233 -15.79 -7.56 -18.90
N ALA A 234 -15.02 -8.62 -19.12
CA ALA A 234 -13.67 -8.59 -19.68
C ALA A 234 -13.41 -9.77 -20.59
N GLY A 235 -12.55 -9.55 -21.60
CA GLY A 235 -12.04 -10.63 -22.45
C GLY A 235 -10.72 -11.18 -21.92
N ARG A 236 -10.23 -12.28 -22.49
CA ARG A 236 -8.95 -12.91 -22.11
C ARG A 236 -7.72 -11.99 -22.32
N LYS A 237 -7.86 -10.92 -23.08
CA LYS A 237 -6.79 -9.95 -23.39
C LYS A 237 -6.95 -8.63 -22.61
N THR A 238 -7.94 -8.51 -21.72
CA THR A 238 -8.14 -7.30 -20.93
C THR A 238 -7.02 -7.20 -19.91
N ALA A 239 -6.25 -6.10 -19.95
CA ALA A 239 -5.24 -5.81 -18.94
C ALA A 239 -5.90 -5.55 -17.58
N ILE A 240 -5.39 -6.19 -16.53
CA ILE A 240 -5.84 -6.02 -15.15
C ILE A 240 -4.68 -5.48 -14.34
N PRO A 241 -4.87 -4.38 -13.58
CA PRO A 241 -3.81 -3.86 -12.71
C PRO A 241 -3.47 -4.90 -11.64
N PHE A 242 -2.23 -5.38 -11.60
CA PHE A 242 -1.82 -6.45 -10.70
C PHE A 242 -1.33 -5.92 -9.33
N GLY A 243 -0.80 -4.70 -9.29
CA GLY A 243 -0.27 -4.07 -8.07
C GLY A 243 -1.23 -4.08 -6.86
N PRO A 244 -2.52 -3.75 -7.01
CA PRO A 244 -3.48 -3.82 -5.91
C PRO A 244 -3.60 -5.21 -5.28
N PHE A 245 -3.52 -6.28 -6.08
CA PHE A 245 -3.60 -7.66 -5.59
C PHE A 245 -2.32 -8.07 -4.88
N MET A 246 -1.16 -7.65 -5.38
CA MET A 246 0.12 -7.83 -4.69
C MET A 246 0.09 -7.18 -3.29
N ILE A 247 -0.39 -5.94 -3.22
CA ILE A 247 -0.48 -5.18 -1.96
C ILE A 247 -1.49 -5.84 -1.01
N ALA A 248 -2.65 -6.27 -1.50
CA ALA A 248 -3.66 -6.96 -0.70
C ALA A 248 -3.15 -8.32 -0.18
N GLY A 249 -2.47 -9.10 -1.03
CA GLY A 249 -1.84 -10.35 -0.63
C GLY A 249 -0.73 -10.15 0.40
N ALA A 250 0.12 -9.13 0.20
CA ALA A 250 1.14 -8.77 1.18
C ALA A 250 0.54 -8.31 2.52
N ALA A 251 -0.53 -7.51 2.50
CA ALA A 251 -1.26 -7.13 3.71
C ALA A 251 -1.80 -8.36 4.44
N THR A 252 -2.38 -9.32 3.71
CA THR A 252 -2.86 -10.59 4.29
C THR A 252 -1.71 -11.36 4.95
N GLY A 253 -0.59 -11.53 4.25
CA GLY A 253 0.59 -12.20 4.80
C GLY A 253 1.13 -11.50 6.05
N LEU A 254 1.27 -10.17 6.01
CA LEU A 254 1.71 -9.36 7.16
C LEU A 254 0.80 -9.51 8.37
N LEU A 255 -0.52 -9.49 8.18
CA LEU A 255 -1.48 -9.67 9.27
C LEU A 255 -1.33 -11.05 9.91
N LEU A 256 -1.26 -12.10 9.09
CA LEU A 256 -1.08 -13.48 9.58
C LEU A 256 0.26 -13.65 10.30
N GLY A 257 1.35 -13.16 9.71
CA GLY A 257 2.69 -13.24 10.31
C GLY A 257 2.80 -12.46 11.61
N ALA A 258 2.22 -11.27 11.67
CA ALA A 258 2.21 -10.45 12.87
C ALA A 258 1.40 -11.08 14.00
N LEU A 259 0.25 -11.70 13.69
CA LEU A 259 -0.57 -12.44 14.66
C LEU A 259 0.16 -13.69 15.17
N ALA A 260 0.74 -14.49 14.28
CA ALA A 260 1.49 -15.69 14.66
C ALA A 260 2.67 -15.35 15.57
N ALA A 261 3.40 -14.27 15.29
CA ALA A 261 4.49 -13.79 16.14
C ALA A 261 4.05 -13.22 17.49
N GLY A 262 2.76 -12.89 17.67
CA GLY A 262 2.19 -12.43 18.94
C GLY A 262 1.76 -13.57 19.87
N THR A 263 1.67 -14.79 19.35
CA THR A 263 1.28 -16.01 20.09
C THR A 263 2.47 -16.88 20.49
N ALA A 264 3.66 -16.59 19.97
CA ALA A 264 4.92 -17.25 20.29
C ALA A 264 5.67 -16.50 21.41
#